data_89fb6d88ff834316c053f9686550a4d0
#
_entry.id   89fb6d88ff834316c053f9686550a4d0
#
_cell.length_a   1.000
_cell.length_b   1.000
_cell.length_c   1.000
_cell.angle_alpha   90.00
_cell.angle_beta   90.00
_cell.angle_gamma   90.00
#
_symmetry.space_group_name_H-M   'P 1'
#
loop_
_entity.id
_entity.type
_entity.pdbx_description
1 polymer ?
#
loop_
_entity_poly.entity_id
_entity_poly.type
_entity_poly.pdbx_seq_one_letter_code
_entity_poly.pdbx_strand_id
1 'polypeptide(L)'
;MAQRVDNVTGLEKRLQEGSEAAINIKEVAKAAGVSVATISRVLNHPEQVQPETKTHVLAVMESLNYHPNWFARGLNLGKTSTIALLVPNIESRRYREILSGVETVALKKQHIVMLCNTHADPEEEAEYLKMVVGRQVDGLILASPLLGGSQLNALLGSSLPWVHIGPAETGLCRNLCYINYEEGAYQMTTHLIKMGQKEITLLLDEAPLVEMRQITAGYRRALREPLPMARENILTCTDDPRGGYFTAQKLLQNGTLPKAMITSSSGQASGVLKVLLDEAIPVPERMALACLSDSATCSILEPPLTALEAPCKRLGMVAARMLFDNIEDSGEDDYGPQEVILQPKLKIRRSCGNTKPIYELFG
;
A
#
# COMPACT_ATOMS: atom_id res chain seq x y z
N MET A 1 55.37 18.36 -7.99
CA MET A 1 54.61 18.76 -6.79
C MET A 1 53.84 20.06 -7.00
N ALA A 2 54.30 21.03 -7.72
CA ALA A 2 53.65 22.34 -7.98
C ALA A 2 52.31 22.24 -8.78
N GLN A 3 52.20 21.39 -9.79
CA GLN A 3 50.98 21.23 -10.61
C GLN A 3 49.77 20.57 -9.86
N ARG A 4 49.97 19.96 -8.69
CA ARG A 4 48.88 19.39 -7.85
C ARG A 4 48.17 20.45 -7.01
N VAL A 5 48.84 21.51 -6.61
CA VAL A 5 48.27 22.56 -5.75
C VAL A 5 47.37 23.51 -6.55
N ASP A 6 47.70 23.83 -7.80
CA ASP A 6 46.94 24.78 -8.65
C ASP A 6 45.54 24.23 -9.08
N ASN A 7 45.37 22.90 -9.10
CA ASN A 7 44.11 22.30 -9.51
C ASN A 7 43.05 22.29 -8.38
N VAL A 8 43.48 22.23 -7.13
CA VAL A 8 42.54 22.27 -5.97
C VAL A 8 42.03 23.70 -5.78
N THR A 9 42.90 24.70 -5.91
CA THR A 9 42.55 26.13 -5.79
C THR A 9 41.56 26.62 -6.86
N GLY A 10 41.60 26.04 -8.07
CA GLY A 10 40.65 26.38 -9.13
C GLY A 10 39.22 25.84 -8.88
N LEU A 11 39.10 24.67 -8.22
CA LEU A 11 37.82 24.10 -7.83
C LEU A 11 37.22 24.80 -6.59
N GLU A 12 38.05 25.11 -5.60
CA GLU A 12 37.65 25.86 -4.39
C GLU A 12 37.13 27.26 -4.75
N LYS A 13 37.74 27.93 -5.75
CA LYS A 13 37.29 29.23 -6.26
C LYS A 13 35.91 29.15 -6.92
N ARG A 14 35.59 28.08 -7.65
CA ARG A 14 34.24 27.87 -8.25
C ARG A 14 33.17 27.58 -7.22
N LEU A 15 33.49 26.88 -6.13
CA LEU A 15 32.59 26.66 -4.98
C LEU A 15 32.28 27.97 -4.24
N GLN A 16 33.20 28.92 -4.20
CA GLN A 16 33.01 30.25 -3.62
C GLN A 16 32.25 31.24 -4.53
N GLU A 17 32.28 31.04 -5.84
CA GLU A 17 31.62 31.90 -6.83
C GLU A 17 30.16 31.54 -7.12
N GLY A 18 29.55 30.59 -6.38
CA GLY A 18 28.11 30.30 -6.48
C GLY A 18 27.64 29.69 -7.83
N SER A 19 28.57 29.12 -8.62
CA SER A 19 28.21 28.42 -9.86
C SER A 19 27.60 27.07 -9.50
N GLU A 20 26.27 26.91 -9.65
CA GLU A 20 25.47 25.70 -9.43
C GLU A 20 25.77 24.52 -10.38
N ALA A 21 26.94 24.46 -11.01
CA ALA A 21 27.30 23.31 -11.83
C ALA A 21 27.66 22.13 -10.92
N ALA A 22 26.73 21.17 -10.80
CA ALA A 22 26.96 19.94 -10.04
C ALA A 22 28.29 19.29 -10.45
N ILE A 23 29.15 19.04 -9.44
CA ILE A 23 30.44 18.37 -9.63
C ILE A 23 30.22 17.02 -10.31
N ASN A 24 30.93 16.75 -11.38
CA ASN A 24 30.77 15.50 -12.11
C ASN A 24 31.89 14.50 -11.77
N ILE A 25 31.68 13.23 -12.10
CA ILE A 25 32.61 12.12 -11.81
C ILE A 25 34.03 12.35 -12.35
N LYS A 26 34.17 13.09 -13.47
CA LYS A 26 35.47 13.38 -14.06
C LYS A 26 36.27 14.38 -13.22
N GLU A 27 35.60 15.33 -12.57
CA GLU A 27 36.21 16.30 -11.66
C GLU A 27 36.68 15.62 -10.38
N VAL A 28 35.88 14.69 -9.84
CA VAL A 28 36.27 13.85 -8.69
C VAL A 28 37.50 13.01 -9.04
N ALA A 29 37.51 12.35 -10.20
CA ALA A 29 38.64 11.55 -10.66
C ALA A 29 39.92 12.38 -10.78
N LYS A 30 39.80 13.60 -11.31
CA LYS A 30 40.90 14.55 -11.41
C LYS A 30 41.41 15.01 -10.05
N ALA A 31 40.53 15.32 -9.12
CA ALA A 31 40.88 15.74 -7.76
C ALA A 31 41.53 14.61 -6.96
N ALA A 32 41.02 13.38 -7.09
CA ALA A 32 41.58 12.20 -6.43
C ALA A 32 42.87 11.65 -7.11
N GLY A 33 43.23 12.16 -8.30
CA GLY A 33 44.37 11.68 -9.07
C GLY A 33 44.26 10.24 -9.56
N VAL A 34 43.06 9.79 -9.82
CA VAL A 34 42.75 8.43 -10.31
C VAL A 34 41.91 8.46 -11.57
N SER A 35 41.75 7.32 -12.24
CA SER A 35 40.88 7.22 -13.39
C SER A 35 39.40 7.22 -13.00
N VAL A 36 38.49 7.64 -13.92
CA VAL A 36 37.04 7.52 -13.75
C VAL A 36 36.64 6.06 -13.50
N ALA A 37 37.33 5.10 -14.14
CA ALA A 37 37.11 3.69 -13.92
C ALA A 37 37.47 3.26 -12.47
N THR A 38 38.50 3.88 -11.86
CA THR A 38 38.83 3.63 -10.44
C THR A 38 37.75 4.18 -9.52
N ILE A 39 37.24 5.40 -9.78
CA ILE A 39 36.10 5.94 -9.02
C ILE A 39 34.88 5.01 -9.14
N SER A 40 34.56 4.57 -10.33
CA SER A 40 33.46 3.63 -10.56
C SER A 40 33.65 2.32 -9.80
N ARG A 41 34.87 1.76 -9.75
CA ARG A 41 35.15 0.55 -8.96
C ARG A 41 35.02 0.80 -7.46
N VAL A 42 35.51 1.92 -6.94
CA VAL A 42 35.34 2.28 -5.51
C VAL A 42 33.86 2.31 -5.12
N LEU A 43 32.99 2.80 -6.02
CA LEU A 43 31.57 2.91 -5.77
C LEU A 43 30.82 1.57 -5.95
N ASN A 44 31.20 0.76 -6.93
CA ASN A 44 30.43 -0.41 -7.36
C ASN A 44 31.02 -1.74 -6.89
N HIS A 45 32.35 -1.82 -6.77
CA HIS A 45 33.12 -3.02 -6.40
C HIS A 45 34.24 -2.67 -5.43
N PRO A 46 33.88 -2.14 -4.24
CA PRO A 46 34.87 -1.65 -3.25
C PRO A 46 35.83 -2.74 -2.76
N GLU A 47 35.44 -4.02 -2.91
CA GLU A 47 36.25 -5.18 -2.59
C GLU A 47 37.40 -5.40 -3.60
N GLN A 48 37.30 -4.85 -4.80
CA GLN A 48 38.31 -4.97 -5.86
C GLN A 48 39.34 -3.83 -5.84
N VAL A 49 39.23 -2.91 -4.87
CA VAL A 49 40.09 -1.73 -4.78
C VAL A 49 40.95 -1.78 -3.50
N GLN A 50 42.23 -1.39 -3.62
CA GLN A 50 43.12 -1.31 -2.46
C GLN A 50 42.53 -0.39 -1.38
N PRO A 51 42.57 -0.77 -0.07
CA PRO A 51 41.94 -0.02 1.02
C PRO A 51 42.36 1.46 1.08
N GLU A 52 43.64 1.74 0.81
CA GLU A 52 44.18 3.10 0.81
C GLU A 52 43.58 3.96 -0.30
N THR A 53 43.47 3.40 -1.51
CA THR A 53 42.86 4.08 -2.65
C THR A 53 41.35 4.34 -2.40
N LYS A 54 40.65 3.36 -1.82
CA LYS A 54 39.23 3.52 -1.45
C LYS A 54 39.04 4.65 -0.45
N THR A 55 39.81 4.67 0.64
CA THR A 55 39.75 5.69 1.69
C THR A 55 40.05 7.08 1.11
N HIS A 56 41.08 7.19 0.27
CA HIS A 56 41.44 8.45 -0.39
C HIS A 56 40.31 8.98 -1.29
N VAL A 57 39.76 8.14 -2.15
CA VAL A 57 38.69 8.51 -3.06
C VAL A 57 37.45 8.96 -2.29
N LEU A 58 37.04 8.23 -1.25
CA LEU A 58 35.88 8.59 -0.43
C LEU A 58 36.09 9.94 0.28
N ALA A 59 37.26 10.22 0.82
CA ALA A 59 37.60 11.50 1.43
C ALA A 59 37.53 12.66 0.44
N VAL A 60 38.01 12.46 -0.81
CA VAL A 60 37.89 13.47 -1.88
C VAL A 60 36.45 13.72 -2.25
N MET A 61 35.63 12.65 -2.39
CA MET A 61 34.21 12.78 -2.68
C MET A 61 33.48 13.58 -1.59
N GLU A 62 33.76 13.30 -0.33
CA GLU A 62 33.20 14.02 0.80
C GLU A 62 33.62 15.50 0.82
N SER A 63 34.91 15.79 0.60
CA SER A 63 35.44 17.17 0.56
C SER A 63 34.83 18.01 -0.57
N LEU A 64 34.46 17.37 -1.68
CA LEU A 64 33.82 18.01 -2.82
C LEU A 64 32.29 17.99 -2.74
N ASN A 65 31.69 17.48 -1.68
CA ASN A 65 30.25 17.26 -1.53
C ASN A 65 29.64 16.55 -2.76
N TYR A 66 30.42 15.62 -3.34
CA TYR A 66 30.01 14.88 -4.52
C TYR A 66 29.09 13.73 -4.14
N HIS A 67 27.86 13.79 -4.60
CA HIS A 67 26.91 12.70 -4.50
C HIS A 67 26.85 11.93 -5.82
N PRO A 68 27.17 10.62 -5.80
CA PRO A 68 27.07 9.81 -7.01
C PRO A 68 25.65 9.89 -7.60
N ASN A 69 25.57 10.12 -8.91
CA ASN A 69 24.28 10.06 -9.60
C ASN A 69 23.82 8.61 -9.68
N TRP A 70 22.86 8.25 -8.84
CA TRP A 70 22.30 6.91 -8.76
C TRP A 70 21.64 6.46 -10.06
N PHE A 71 21.07 7.39 -10.85
CA PHE A 71 20.50 7.07 -12.16
C PHE A 71 21.58 6.64 -13.17
N ALA A 72 22.73 7.34 -13.18
CA ALA A 72 23.85 6.96 -14.03
C ALA A 72 24.47 5.61 -13.60
N ARG A 73 24.42 5.31 -12.31
CA ARG A 73 24.86 4.02 -11.77
C ARG A 73 23.92 2.90 -12.17
N GLY A 74 22.61 3.13 -12.07
CA GLY A 74 21.56 2.17 -12.44
C GLY A 74 21.65 1.77 -13.92
N LEU A 75 21.90 2.73 -14.83
CA LEU A 75 22.09 2.47 -16.26
C LEU A 75 23.26 1.52 -16.55
N ASN A 76 24.33 1.59 -15.78
CA ASN A 76 25.51 0.71 -15.97
C ASN A 76 25.32 -0.69 -15.34
N LEU A 77 24.49 -0.82 -14.31
CA LEU A 77 24.27 -2.07 -13.57
C LEU A 77 22.96 -2.77 -13.97
N GLY A 78 22.12 -2.13 -14.80
CA GLY A 78 20.79 -2.64 -15.16
C GLY A 78 19.81 -2.70 -13.96
N LYS A 79 20.12 -2.01 -12.83
CA LYS A 79 19.29 -1.95 -11.62
C LYS A 79 19.16 -0.52 -11.14
N THR A 80 17.92 -0.08 -10.91
CA THR A 80 17.61 1.31 -10.50
C THR A 80 17.50 1.49 -8.99
N SER A 81 17.54 0.40 -8.23
CA SER A 81 17.23 0.37 -6.79
C SER A 81 15.89 1.04 -6.48
N THR A 82 14.93 0.88 -7.37
CA THR A 82 13.59 1.46 -7.28
C THR A 82 12.55 0.40 -7.56
N ILE A 83 11.56 0.28 -6.68
CA ILE A 83 10.35 -0.49 -6.95
C ILE A 83 9.15 0.46 -7.03
N ALA A 84 8.15 0.11 -7.84
CA ALA A 84 6.91 0.87 -7.90
C ALA A 84 5.81 0.21 -7.06
N LEU A 85 4.96 1.02 -6.43
CA LEU A 85 3.73 0.61 -5.78
C LEU A 85 2.58 1.42 -6.36
N LEU A 86 1.66 0.77 -7.07
CA LEU A 86 0.43 1.38 -7.55
C LEU A 86 -0.71 1.08 -6.58
N VAL A 87 -1.45 2.12 -6.19
CA VAL A 87 -2.60 2.03 -5.28
C VAL A 87 -3.78 2.83 -5.83
N PRO A 88 -5.03 2.38 -5.62
CA PRO A 88 -6.21 3.10 -6.11
C PRO A 88 -6.49 4.41 -5.35
N ASN A 89 -6.15 4.48 -4.06
CA ASN A 89 -6.46 5.65 -3.24
C ASN A 89 -5.50 5.77 -2.05
N ILE A 90 -4.59 6.77 -2.10
CA ILE A 90 -3.63 7.04 -1.04
C ILE A 90 -4.29 7.56 0.26
N GLU A 91 -5.49 8.12 0.19
CA GLU A 91 -6.21 8.61 1.36
C GLU A 91 -6.80 7.45 2.19
N SER A 92 -7.05 6.31 1.56
CA SER A 92 -7.50 5.11 2.25
C SER A 92 -6.42 4.59 3.22
N ARG A 93 -6.82 4.37 4.48
CA ARG A 93 -5.93 3.81 5.50
C ARG A 93 -5.30 2.48 5.08
N ARG A 94 -6.04 1.63 4.37
CA ARG A 94 -5.60 0.34 3.87
C ARG A 94 -4.30 0.48 3.06
N TYR A 95 -4.31 1.35 2.06
CA TYR A 95 -3.17 1.50 1.17
C TYR A 95 -1.98 2.20 1.82
N ARG A 96 -2.22 3.12 2.79
CA ARG A 96 -1.15 3.71 3.62
C ARG A 96 -0.44 2.67 4.47
N GLU A 97 -1.18 1.71 5.05
CA GLU A 97 -0.57 0.62 5.81
C GLU A 97 0.18 -0.36 4.92
N ILE A 98 -0.35 -0.67 3.72
CA ILE A 98 0.36 -1.47 2.71
C ILE A 98 1.69 -0.79 2.36
N LEU A 99 1.67 0.50 2.01
CA LEU A 99 2.88 1.29 1.73
C LEU A 99 3.89 1.19 2.88
N SER A 100 3.46 1.41 4.12
CA SER A 100 4.35 1.29 5.29
C SER A 100 4.97 -0.10 5.43
N GLY A 101 4.24 -1.15 5.04
CA GLY A 101 4.77 -2.52 4.98
C GLY A 101 5.81 -2.70 3.89
N VAL A 102 5.51 -2.21 2.68
CA VAL A 102 6.41 -2.26 1.52
C VAL A 102 7.71 -1.51 1.82
N GLU A 103 7.63 -0.26 2.31
CA GLU A 103 8.80 0.54 2.66
C GLU A 103 9.70 -0.14 3.72
N THR A 104 9.09 -0.82 4.70
CA THR A 104 9.85 -1.55 5.74
C THR A 104 10.77 -2.62 5.14
N VAL A 105 10.36 -3.27 4.05
CA VAL A 105 11.15 -4.29 3.37
C VAL A 105 12.08 -3.65 2.34
N ALA A 106 11.59 -2.72 1.53
CA ALA A 106 12.36 -2.04 0.49
C ALA A 106 13.61 -1.34 1.05
N LEU A 107 13.48 -0.65 2.19
CA LEU A 107 14.61 0.00 2.85
C LEU A 107 15.72 -1.00 3.25
N LYS A 108 15.35 -2.18 3.76
CA LYS A 108 16.31 -3.24 4.10
C LYS A 108 17.03 -3.80 2.87
N LYS A 109 16.36 -3.76 1.73
CA LYS A 109 16.90 -4.18 0.43
C LYS A 109 17.56 -3.02 -0.33
N GLN A 110 17.73 -1.87 0.32
CA GLN A 110 18.35 -0.66 -0.27
C GLN A 110 17.62 -0.15 -1.53
N HIS A 111 16.28 -0.26 -1.53
CA HIS A 111 15.42 0.24 -2.61
C HIS A 111 14.52 1.37 -2.08
N ILE A 112 14.23 2.32 -2.97
CA ILE A 112 13.19 3.33 -2.75
C ILE A 112 11.86 2.84 -3.33
N VAL A 113 10.76 3.36 -2.79
CA VAL A 113 9.41 3.06 -3.28
C VAL A 113 8.88 4.27 -4.05
N MET A 114 8.59 4.08 -5.34
CA MET A 114 7.86 5.03 -6.15
C MET A 114 6.36 4.75 -5.99
N LEU A 115 5.65 5.65 -5.32
CA LEU A 115 4.21 5.52 -5.12
C LEU A 115 3.45 6.19 -6.26
N CYS A 116 2.50 5.45 -6.86
CA CYS A 116 1.59 5.93 -7.89
C CYS A 116 0.15 5.78 -7.39
N ASN A 117 -0.60 6.87 -7.34
CA ASN A 117 -2.01 6.90 -6.96
C ASN A 117 -2.86 6.95 -8.23
N THR A 118 -3.63 5.89 -8.51
CA THR A 118 -4.41 5.75 -9.75
C THR A 118 -5.83 6.30 -9.63
N HIS A 119 -6.20 6.86 -8.48
CA HIS A 119 -7.55 7.41 -8.18
C HIS A 119 -8.70 6.43 -8.50
N ALA A 120 -8.43 5.13 -8.50
CA ALA A 120 -9.34 4.08 -8.96
C ALA A 120 -9.83 4.29 -10.41
N ASP A 121 -8.99 4.88 -11.26
CA ASP A 121 -9.24 5.12 -12.68
C ASP A 121 -8.39 4.16 -13.54
N PRO A 122 -9.02 3.32 -14.41
CA PRO A 122 -8.29 2.39 -15.26
C PRO A 122 -7.38 3.07 -16.30
N GLU A 123 -7.73 4.29 -16.75
CA GLU A 123 -6.92 5.02 -17.73
C GLU A 123 -5.64 5.55 -17.05
N GLU A 124 -5.78 6.13 -15.86
CA GLU A 124 -4.61 6.56 -15.06
C GLU A 124 -3.73 5.36 -14.69
N GLU A 125 -4.32 4.21 -14.32
CA GLU A 125 -3.57 3.00 -14.03
C GLU A 125 -2.73 2.57 -15.24
N ALA A 126 -3.33 2.55 -16.44
CA ALA A 126 -2.61 2.20 -17.67
C ALA A 126 -1.47 3.19 -17.99
N GLU A 127 -1.67 4.48 -17.75
CA GLU A 127 -0.64 5.51 -17.95
C GLU A 127 0.52 5.34 -16.96
N TYR A 128 0.24 5.13 -15.69
CA TYR A 128 1.28 4.87 -14.68
C TYR A 128 2.07 3.60 -15.02
N LEU A 129 1.42 2.53 -15.46
CA LEU A 129 2.11 1.30 -15.86
C LEU A 129 3.08 1.55 -17.02
N LYS A 130 2.68 2.29 -18.05
CA LYS A 130 3.57 2.68 -19.17
C LYS A 130 4.77 3.49 -18.67
N MET A 131 4.54 4.46 -17.76
CA MET A 131 5.61 5.28 -17.19
C MET A 131 6.58 4.46 -16.34
N VAL A 132 6.07 3.55 -15.51
CA VAL A 132 6.88 2.68 -14.64
C VAL A 132 7.75 1.73 -15.45
N VAL A 133 7.19 1.08 -16.48
CA VAL A 133 7.95 0.24 -17.42
C VAL A 133 9.01 1.05 -18.15
N GLY A 134 8.66 2.24 -18.64
CA GLY A 134 9.60 3.14 -19.34
C GLY A 134 10.73 3.68 -18.46
N ARG A 135 10.56 3.70 -17.13
CA ARG A 135 11.59 4.13 -16.16
C ARG A 135 12.47 3.00 -15.65
N GLN A 136 12.24 1.78 -16.13
CA GLN A 136 13.05 0.59 -15.79
C GLN A 136 13.15 0.35 -14.27
N VAL A 137 12.03 0.43 -13.54
CA VAL A 137 12.01 0.03 -12.14
C VAL A 137 12.38 -1.44 -12.01
N ASP A 138 12.99 -1.83 -10.89
CA ASP A 138 13.45 -3.20 -10.68
C ASP A 138 12.29 -4.16 -10.41
N GLY A 139 11.12 -3.64 -9.99
CA GLY A 139 9.93 -4.43 -9.75
C GLY A 139 8.70 -3.60 -9.44
N LEU A 140 7.53 -4.24 -9.45
CA LEU A 140 6.23 -3.60 -9.33
C LEU A 140 5.33 -4.34 -8.36
N ILE A 141 4.64 -3.59 -7.49
CA ILE A 141 3.52 -4.08 -6.68
C ILE A 141 2.25 -3.37 -7.15
N LEU A 142 1.25 -4.14 -7.57
CA LEU A 142 -0.07 -3.66 -7.96
C LEU A 142 -1.08 -3.97 -6.85
N ALA A 143 -1.62 -2.94 -6.21
CA ALA A 143 -2.64 -3.11 -5.19
C ALA A 143 -4.03 -2.84 -5.78
N SER A 144 -4.87 -3.88 -5.78
CA SER A 144 -6.26 -3.84 -6.28
C SER A 144 -6.37 -3.27 -7.70
N PRO A 145 -5.69 -3.86 -8.69
CA PRO A 145 -5.72 -3.36 -10.06
C PRO A 145 -7.13 -3.41 -10.65
N LEU A 146 -7.43 -2.46 -11.50
CA LEU A 146 -8.69 -2.34 -12.23
C LEU A 146 -8.59 -2.94 -13.63
N LEU A 147 -7.38 -2.95 -14.20
CA LEU A 147 -7.13 -3.54 -15.50
C LEU A 147 -7.19 -5.06 -15.45
N GLY A 148 -7.81 -5.65 -16.48
CA GLY A 148 -7.87 -7.10 -16.64
C GLY A 148 -6.51 -7.70 -16.99
N GLY A 149 -6.35 -9.02 -16.76
CA GLY A 149 -5.08 -9.73 -16.93
C GLY A 149 -4.44 -9.65 -18.28
N SER A 150 -5.23 -9.70 -19.33
CA SER A 150 -4.71 -9.56 -20.70
C SER A 150 -4.08 -8.18 -20.94
N GLN A 151 -4.70 -7.12 -20.37
CA GLN A 151 -4.18 -5.75 -20.47
C GLN A 151 -2.92 -5.58 -19.63
N LEU A 152 -2.91 -6.09 -18.39
CA LEU A 152 -1.73 -6.06 -17.53
C LEU A 152 -0.55 -6.79 -18.17
N ASN A 153 -0.76 -8.01 -18.69
CA ASN A 153 0.28 -8.77 -19.38
C ASN A 153 0.81 -8.04 -20.63
N ALA A 154 -0.05 -7.37 -21.37
CA ALA A 154 0.35 -6.58 -22.54
C ALA A 154 1.20 -5.36 -22.16
N LEU A 155 0.89 -4.70 -21.05
CA LEU A 155 1.61 -3.50 -20.58
C LEU A 155 2.93 -3.83 -19.87
N LEU A 156 2.94 -4.87 -19.03
CA LEU A 156 4.11 -5.20 -18.19
C LEU A 156 5.16 -6.04 -18.92
N GLY A 157 4.76 -6.77 -19.97
CA GLY A 157 5.65 -7.72 -20.62
C GLY A 157 6.06 -8.90 -19.71
N SER A 158 7.04 -9.69 -20.17
CA SER A 158 7.50 -10.88 -19.43
C SER A 158 8.72 -10.63 -18.54
N SER A 159 9.35 -9.47 -18.63
CA SER A 159 10.66 -9.21 -18.00
C SER A 159 10.60 -8.45 -16.69
N LEU A 160 9.52 -7.71 -16.40
CA LEU A 160 9.37 -6.97 -15.16
C LEU A 160 8.78 -7.86 -14.07
N PRO A 161 9.52 -8.14 -12.98
CA PRO A 161 8.95 -8.84 -11.82
C PRO A 161 7.81 -8.03 -11.20
N TRP A 162 6.68 -8.67 -10.92
CA TRP A 162 5.58 -7.99 -10.27
C TRP A 162 4.76 -8.91 -9.35
N VAL A 163 4.11 -8.30 -8.35
CA VAL A 163 3.25 -8.96 -7.37
C VAL A 163 1.90 -8.26 -7.35
N HIS A 164 0.85 -9.06 -7.30
CA HIS A 164 -0.53 -8.59 -7.17
C HIS A 164 -0.96 -8.61 -5.70
N ILE A 165 -1.43 -7.48 -5.20
CA ILE A 165 -2.18 -7.41 -3.94
C ILE A 165 -3.68 -7.39 -4.27
N GLY A 166 -4.31 -8.54 -4.11
CA GLY A 166 -5.71 -8.79 -4.41
C GLY A 166 -5.94 -10.25 -4.73
N PRO A 167 -7.18 -10.76 -4.65
CA PRO A 167 -7.51 -12.11 -5.07
C PRO A 167 -7.37 -12.23 -6.59
N ALA A 168 -6.90 -13.38 -7.07
CA ALA A 168 -6.75 -13.63 -8.50
C ALA A 168 -8.10 -13.63 -9.20
N GLU A 169 -8.19 -12.87 -10.28
CA GLU A 169 -9.10 -13.22 -11.37
C GLU A 169 -8.38 -14.28 -12.21
N THR A 170 -9.08 -15.36 -12.55
CA THR A 170 -8.51 -16.54 -13.19
C THR A 170 -7.53 -16.18 -14.32
N GLY A 171 -6.29 -16.61 -14.20
CA GLY A 171 -5.25 -16.51 -15.24
C GLY A 171 -4.30 -15.30 -15.13
N LEU A 172 -4.36 -14.50 -14.07
CA LEU A 172 -3.73 -13.18 -14.01
C LEU A 172 -2.31 -13.11 -13.49
N CYS A 173 -1.94 -13.87 -12.50
CA CYS A 173 -0.68 -13.62 -11.81
C CYS A 173 -0.03 -14.88 -11.27
N ARG A 174 1.32 -14.94 -11.36
CA ARG A 174 2.10 -15.99 -10.71
C ARG A 174 2.23 -15.77 -9.20
N ASN A 175 2.30 -14.48 -8.76
CA ASN A 175 2.55 -14.15 -7.36
C ASN A 175 1.51 -13.16 -6.85
N LEU A 176 0.69 -13.61 -5.93
CA LEU A 176 -0.38 -12.80 -5.35
C LEU A 176 -0.48 -12.96 -3.84
N CYS A 177 -0.90 -11.90 -3.17
CA CYS A 177 -1.24 -11.95 -1.76
C CYS A 177 -2.44 -11.07 -1.46
N TYR A 178 -3.30 -11.49 -0.53
CA TYR A 178 -4.49 -10.72 -0.17
C TYR A 178 -4.99 -11.05 1.24
N ILE A 179 -5.91 -10.20 1.70
CA ILE A 179 -6.67 -10.42 2.93
C ILE A 179 -8.01 -11.05 2.54
N ASN A 180 -8.41 -12.11 3.24
CA ASN A 180 -9.68 -12.80 3.03
C ASN A 180 -10.86 -11.96 3.55
N TYR A 181 -11.23 -10.93 2.79
CA TYR A 181 -12.36 -10.07 3.14
C TYR A 181 -13.70 -10.78 3.05
N GLU A 182 -13.81 -11.83 2.23
CA GLU A 182 -15.02 -12.65 2.18
C GLU A 182 -15.28 -13.30 3.54
N GLU A 183 -14.27 -13.96 4.10
CA GLU A 183 -14.41 -14.57 5.43
C GLU A 183 -14.61 -13.51 6.53
N GLY A 184 -13.92 -12.37 6.44
CA GLY A 184 -14.11 -11.26 7.38
C GLY A 184 -15.53 -10.70 7.38
N ALA A 185 -16.11 -10.48 6.20
CA ALA A 185 -17.48 -10.02 6.06
C ALA A 185 -18.50 -11.07 6.50
N TYR A 186 -18.24 -12.34 6.21
CA TYR A 186 -19.05 -13.46 6.71
C TYR A 186 -19.07 -13.49 8.23
N GLN A 187 -17.93 -13.41 8.88
CA GLN A 187 -17.81 -13.41 10.34
C GLN A 187 -18.52 -12.20 10.97
N MET A 188 -18.32 -11.01 10.42
CA MET A 188 -18.96 -9.78 10.90
C MET A 188 -20.48 -9.87 10.79
N THR A 189 -21.00 -10.28 9.64
CA THR A 189 -22.45 -10.40 9.40
C THR A 189 -23.05 -11.48 10.30
N THR A 190 -22.43 -12.64 10.41
CA THR A 190 -22.84 -13.72 11.30
C THR A 190 -22.85 -13.27 12.77
N HIS A 191 -21.85 -12.46 13.18
CA HIS A 191 -21.81 -11.89 14.51
C HIS A 191 -23.02 -11.00 14.78
N LEU A 192 -23.36 -10.07 13.89
CA LEU A 192 -24.55 -9.22 14.03
C LEU A 192 -25.85 -10.03 14.06
N ILE A 193 -25.98 -11.08 13.27
CA ILE A 193 -27.11 -11.99 13.30
C ILE A 193 -27.23 -12.69 14.67
N LYS A 194 -26.12 -13.16 15.23
CA LYS A 194 -26.07 -13.76 16.58
C LYS A 194 -26.42 -12.75 17.68
N MET A 195 -26.18 -11.45 17.44
CA MET A 195 -26.64 -10.36 18.32
C MET A 195 -28.12 -10.00 18.12
N GLY A 196 -28.87 -10.75 17.30
CA GLY A 196 -30.29 -10.59 17.07
C GLY A 196 -30.67 -9.68 15.90
N GLN A 197 -29.69 -9.18 15.14
CA GLN A 197 -29.97 -8.31 13.99
C GLN A 197 -30.45 -9.13 12.79
N LYS A 198 -31.63 -8.79 12.24
CA LYS A 198 -32.23 -9.47 11.08
C LYS A 198 -32.21 -8.62 9.81
N GLU A 199 -32.12 -7.29 9.97
CA GLU A 199 -32.08 -6.31 8.88
C GLU A 199 -30.72 -5.61 8.92
N ILE A 200 -29.79 -6.10 8.13
CA ILE A 200 -28.42 -5.60 8.08
C ILE A 200 -28.19 -4.93 6.73
N THR A 201 -27.82 -3.67 6.74
CA THR A 201 -27.41 -2.94 5.53
C THR A 201 -25.87 -2.99 5.41
N LEU A 202 -25.38 -3.30 4.22
CA LEU A 202 -23.98 -3.23 3.86
C LEU A 202 -23.73 -1.93 3.09
N LEU A 203 -22.84 -1.07 3.60
CA LEU A 203 -22.42 0.17 2.95
C LEU A 203 -20.99 -0.01 2.44
N LEU A 204 -20.83 0.00 1.11
CA LEU A 204 -19.56 -0.24 0.42
C LEU A 204 -18.96 1.05 -0.12
N ASP A 205 -17.66 1.01 -0.40
CA ASP A 205 -17.02 1.96 -1.30
C ASP A 205 -17.63 1.84 -2.70
N GLU A 206 -17.87 2.97 -3.37
CA GLU A 206 -18.39 3.01 -4.74
C GLU A 206 -17.33 2.62 -5.78
N ALA A 207 -16.05 2.68 -5.43
CA ALA A 207 -14.97 2.23 -6.32
C ALA A 207 -15.10 0.72 -6.63
N PRO A 208 -14.94 0.30 -7.91
CA PRO A 208 -15.19 -1.07 -8.35
C PRO A 208 -14.06 -2.03 -7.97
N LEU A 209 -13.59 -1.94 -6.73
CA LEU A 209 -12.49 -2.76 -6.22
C LEU A 209 -12.91 -4.22 -6.01
N VAL A 210 -11.98 -5.13 -6.25
CA VAL A 210 -12.20 -6.57 -6.10
C VAL A 210 -12.59 -6.96 -4.67
N GLU A 211 -12.07 -6.25 -3.67
CA GLU A 211 -12.40 -6.45 -2.27
C GLU A 211 -13.88 -6.19 -1.97
N MET A 212 -14.52 -5.25 -2.67
CA MET A 212 -15.95 -4.99 -2.50
C MET A 212 -16.77 -6.19 -2.96
N ARG A 213 -16.33 -6.91 -3.98
CA ARG A 213 -16.94 -8.17 -4.43
C ARG A 213 -16.78 -9.28 -3.38
N GLN A 214 -15.60 -9.43 -2.76
CA GLN A 214 -15.37 -10.38 -1.68
C GLN A 214 -16.25 -10.07 -0.46
N ILE A 215 -16.29 -8.82 -0.03
CA ILE A 215 -17.13 -8.36 1.08
C ILE A 215 -18.60 -8.70 0.81
N THR A 216 -19.08 -8.40 -0.41
CA THR A 216 -20.44 -8.72 -0.82
C THR A 216 -20.71 -10.22 -0.78
N ALA A 217 -19.79 -11.05 -1.24
CA ALA A 217 -19.93 -12.51 -1.21
C ALA A 217 -20.04 -13.05 0.22
N GLY A 218 -19.17 -12.57 1.12
CA GLY A 218 -19.19 -12.96 2.53
C GLY A 218 -20.48 -12.54 3.25
N TYR A 219 -20.95 -11.31 3.01
CA TYR A 219 -22.21 -10.80 3.53
C TYR A 219 -23.38 -11.66 3.04
N ARG A 220 -23.47 -11.95 1.75
CA ARG A 220 -24.53 -12.80 1.15
C ARG A 220 -24.51 -14.22 1.73
N ARG A 221 -23.34 -14.81 1.85
CA ARG A 221 -23.17 -16.15 2.43
C ARG A 221 -23.73 -16.20 3.85
N ALA A 222 -23.37 -15.20 4.67
CA ALA A 222 -23.83 -15.14 6.06
C ALA A 222 -25.35 -14.94 6.20
N LEU A 223 -25.99 -14.22 5.28
CA LEU A 223 -27.44 -14.05 5.31
C LEU A 223 -28.19 -15.31 4.89
N ARG A 224 -27.73 -15.99 3.86
CA ARG A 224 -28.43 -17.14 3.25
C ARG A 224 -28.55 -18.34 4.20
N GLU A 225 -27.54 -18.58 5.03
CA GLU A 225 -27.52 -19.72 5.91
C GLU A 225 -28.63 -19.66 6.97
N PRO A 226 -28.72 -18.62 7.85
CA PRO A 226 -29.74 -18.53 8.88
C PRO A 226 -31.03 -17.81 8.48
N LEU A 227 -31.01 -17.00 7.41
CA LEU A 227 -32.09 -16.11 7.01
C LEU A 227 -32.36 -16.19 5.49
N PRO A 228 -32.77 -17.33 4.92
CA PRO A 228 -32.88 -17.51 3.47
C PRO A 228 -33.87 -16.56 2.80
N MET A 229 -34.80 -15.92 3.54
CA MET A 229 -35.75 -14.93 3.07
C MET A 229 -35.32 -13.47 3.36
N ALA A 230 -34.14 -13.25 3.96
CA ALA A 230 -33.64 -11.91 4.23
C ALA A 230 -33.40 -11.15 2.91
N ARG A 231 -33.88 -9.91 2.84
CA ARG A 231 -33.57 -9.04 1.71
C ARG A 231 -32.16 -8.50 1.86
N GLU A 232 -31.36 -8.66 0.82
CA GLU A 232 -30.06 -7.99 0.72
C GLU A 232 -30.30 -6.48 0.61
N ASN A 233 -29.60 -5.71 1.44
CA ASN A 233 -29.59 -4.25 1.36
C ASN A 233 -28.14 -3.77 1.26
N ILE A 234 -27.73 -3.43 0.05
CA ILE A 234 -26.37 -2.99 -0.26
C ILE A 234 -26.44 -1.58 -0.82
N LEU A 235 -25.72 -0.67 -0.22
CA LEU A 235 -25.60 0.73 -0.61
C LEU A 235 -24.13 1.03 -0.91
N THR A 236 -23.89 2.07 -1.69
CA THR A 236 -22.53 2.55 -2.01
C THR A 236 -22.40 4.03 -1.75
N CYS A 237 -21.23 4.47 -1.32
CA CYS A 237 -20.83 5.86 -1.21
C CYS A 237 -19.28 5.97 -1.25
N THR A 238 -18.77 7.18 -1.30
CA THR A 238 -17.32 7.43 -1.20
C THR A 238 -16.71 6.87 0.10
N ASP A 239 -15.45 6.40 0.05
CA ASP A 239 -14.72 5.83 1.20
C ASP A 239 -14.17 6.93 2.13
N ASP A 240 -15.06 7.80 2.62
CA ASP A 240 -14.75 8.91 3.52
C ASP A 240 -15.88 9.18 4.53
N PRO A 241 -15.66 10.03 5.55
CA PRO A 241 -16.71 10.40 6.51
C PRO A 241 -17.91 11.12 5.89
N ARG A 242 -17.71 11.87 4.79
CA ARG A 242 -18.79 12.62 4.12
C ARG A 242 -19.76 11.66 3.45
N GLY A 243 -19.24 10.63 2.74
CA GLY A 243 -20.07 9.59 2.13
C GLY A 243 -20.95 8.88 3.14
N GLY A 244 -20.36 8.46 4.27
CA GLY A 244 -21.11 7.85 5.37
C GLY A 244 -22.18 8.77 5.97
N TYR A 245 -21.82 10.04 6.19
CA TYR A 245 -22.73 11.07 6.74
C TYR A 245 -23.95 11.29 5.84
N PHE A 246 -23.76 11.61 4.57
CA PHE A 246 -24.87 11.88 3.66
C PHE A 246 -25.75 10.66 3.40
N THR A 247 -25.15 9.47 3.38
CA THR A 247 -25.92 8.22 3.26
C THR A 247 -26.81 8.00 4.46
N ALA A 248 -26.30 8.14 5.68
CA ALA A 248 -27.09 8.00 6.91
C ALA A 248 -28.19 9.06 7.02
N GLN A 249 -27.86 10.33 6.69
CA GLN A 249 -28.83 11.43 6.67
C GLN A 249 -29.98 11.16 5.72
N LYS A 250 -29.68 10.69 4.48
CA LYS A 250 -30.69 10.34 3.49
C LYS A 250 -31.59 9.19 3.96
N LEU A 251 -31.01 8.15 4.57
CA LEU A 251 -31.76 7.03 5.13
C LEU A 251 -32.69 7.49 6.25
N LEU A 252 -32.25 8.39 7.11
CA LEU A 252 -33.04 8.95 8.20
C LEU A 252 -34.20 9.79 7.67
N GLN A 253 -33.94 10.70 6.74
CA GLN A 253 -34.95 11.55 6.12
C GLN A 253 -36.06 10.74 5.42
N ASN A 254 -35.69 9.61 4.80
CA ASN A 254 -36.63 8.71 4.13
C ASN A 254 -37.33 7.75 5.10
N GLY A 255 -37.03 7.76 6.40
CA GLY A 255 -37.58 6.82 7.37
C GLY A 255 -37.13 5.37 7.17
N THR A 256 -36.03 5.14 6.46
CA THR A 256 -35.51 3.81 6.10
C THR A 256 -34.21 3.44 6.82
N LEU A 257 -33.95 4.08 7.97
CA LEU A 257 -32.76 3.77 8.77
C LEU A 257 -32.79 2.30 9.23
N PRO A 258 -31.77 1.47 8.90
CA PRO A 258 -31.77 0.05 9.21
C PRO A 258 -31.57 -0.21 10.72
N LYS A 259 -31.75 -1.47 11.13
CA LYS A 259 -31.45 -1.92 12.51
C LYS A 259 -29.99 -2.17 12.73
N ALA A 260 -29.24 -2.52 11.68
CA ALA A 260 -27.81 -2.68 11.73
C ALA A 260 -27.18 -2.24 10.42
N MET A 261 -25.95 -1.71 10.48
CA MET A 261 -25.15 -1.36 9.32
C MET A 261 -23.72 -1.84 9.46
N ILE A 262 -23.21 -2.41 8.40
CA ILE A 262 -21.79 -2.73 8.23
C ILE A 262 -21.23 -1.80 7.15
N THR A 263 -20.19 -1.04 7.48
CA THR A 263 -19.50 -0.18 6.49
C THR A 263 -18.20 -0.83 6.03
N SER A 264 -17.77 -0.58 4.80
CA SER A 264 -16.50 -1.09 4.30
C SER A 264 -15.30 -0.42 4.96
N SER A 265 -15.44 0.81 5.44
CA SER A 265 -14.36 1.55 6.10
C SER A 265 -14.75 2.23 7.40
N SER A 266 -13.73 2.56 8.20
CA SER A 266 -13.89 3.34 9.43
C SER A 266 -14.22 4.81 9.14
N GLY A 267 -13.87 5.32 7.97
CA GLY A 267 -14.27 6.66 7.52
C GLY A 267 -15.78 6.73 7.37
N GLN A 268 -16.36 5.86 6.56
CA GLN A 268 -17.83 5.77 6.40
C GLN A 268 -18.52 5.57 7.75
N ALA A 269 -18.01 4.65 8.61
CA ALA A 269 -18.59 4.39 9.91
C ALA A 269 -18.62 5.64 10.80
N SER A 270 -17.57 6.46 10.80
CA SER A 270 -17.51 7.71 11.57
C SER A 270 -18.54 8.72 11.11
N GLY A 271 -18.75 8.81 9.80
CA GLY A 271 -19.78 9.67 9.20
C GLY A 271 -21.19 9.24 9.58
N VAL A 272 -21.48 7.94 9.47
CA VAL A 272 -22.75 7.35 9.92
C VAL A 272 -22.98 7.64 11.40
N LEU A 273 -21.98 7.34 12.25
CA LEU A 273 -22.09 7.56 13.69
C LEU A 273 -22.34 9.04 14.04
N LYS A 274 -21.71 9.96 13.30
CA LYS A 274 -21.93 11.39 13.50
C LYS A 274 -23.40 11.78 13.32
N VAL A 275 -24.09 11.28 12.28
CA VAL A 275 -25.54 11.52 12.10
C VAL A 275 -26.34 10.93 13.25
N LEU A 276 -26.03 9.69 13.67
CA LEU A 276 -26.75 9.05 14.77
C LEU A 276 -26.62 9.84 16.07
N LEU A 277 -25.44 10.39 16.35
CA LEU A 277 -25.19 11.23 17.54
C LEU A 277 -25.91 12.57 17.45
N ASP A 278 -25.87 13.26 16.30
CA ASP A 278 -26.53 14.56 16.10
C ASP A 278 -28.04 14.48 16.27
N GLU A 279 -28.62 13.34 15.89
CA GLU A 279 -30.06 13.10 15.95
C GLU A 279 -30.46 12.31 17.21
N ALA A 280 -29.55 12.17 18.18
CA ALA A 280 -29.75 11.46 19.43
C ALA A 280 -30.30 10.03 19.25
N ILE A 281 -29.87 9.36 18.17
CA ILE A 281 -30.25 7.97 17.88
C ILE A 281 -29.29 7.03 18.63
N PRO A 282 -29.78 6.22 19.57
CA PRO A 282 -28.91 5.40 20.38
C PRO A 282 -28.28 4.24 19.59
N VAL A 283 -26.96 4.05 19.78
CA VAL A 283 -26.17 2.96 19.24
C VAL A 283 -25.68 2.10 20.43
N PRO A 284 -25.97 0.84 20.48
CA PRO A 284 -26.55 -0.03 19.42
C PRO A 284 -28.08 -0.18 19.46
N GLU A 285 -28.80 0.36 20.44
CA GLU A 285 -30.18 0.01 20.78
C GLU A 285 -31.17 0.26 19.63
N ARG A 286 -30.99 1.38 18.91
CA ARG A 286 -31.81 1.70 17.72
C ARG A 286 -31.15 1.21 16.45
N MET A 287 -29.83 1.30 16.35
CA MET A 287 -29.06 0.89 15.21
C MET A 287 -27.68 0.39 15.63
N ALA A 288 -27.39 -0.88 15.40
CA ALA A 288 -26.05 -1.43 15.58
C ALA A 288 -25.14 -1.00 14.41
N LEU A 289 -23.89 -0.66 14.72
CA LEU A 289 -22.91 -0.22 13.73
C LEU A 289 -21.62 -1.03 13.84
N ALA A 290 -21.12 -1.50 12.69
CA ALA A 290 -19.84 -2.20 12.61
C ALA A 290 -19.09 -1.78 11.33
N CYS A 291 -17.78 -1.98 11.26
CA CYS A 291 -16.99 -1.67 10.08
C CYS A 291 -15.96 -2.74 9.73
N LEU A 292 -15.65 -2.88 8.45
CA LEU A 292 -14.70 -3.87 7.94
C LEU A 292 -13.26 -3.33 7.86
N SER A 293 -12.99 -2.25 8.60
CA SER A 293 -11.65 -1.66 8.71
C SER A 293 -11.46 -1.10 10.12
N ASP A 294 -10.65 -1.76 10.96
CA ASP A 294 -10.33 -1.23 12.29
C ASP A 294 -9.32 -0.08 12.20
N SER A 295 -9.48 0.90 13.06
CA SER A 295 -8.58 2.05 13.22
C SER A 295 -8.51 2.48 14.67
N ALA A 296 -7.52 3.27 15.06
CA ALA A 296 -7.47 3.88 16.37
C ALA A 296 -8.76 4.66 16.67
N THR A 297 -9.32 5.32 15.66
CA THR A 297 -10.62 6.03 15.78
C THR A 297 -11.74 5.10 16.21
N CYS A 298 -11.81 3.86 15.72
CA CYS A 298 -12.86 2.91 16.11
C CYS A 298 -12.87 2.60 17.60
N SER A 299 -11.72 2.66 18.27
CA SER A 299 -11.60 2.36 19.71
C SER A 299 -11.93 3.55 20.62
N ILE A 300 -11.80 4.80 20.11
CA ILE A 300 -12.03 6.02 20.88
C ILE A 300 -13.40 6.67 20.66
N LEU A 301 -14.13 6.25 19.63
CA LEU A 301 -15.50 6.68 19.40
C LEU A 301 -16.43 6.20 20.51
N GLU A 302 -17.55 6.89 20.72
CA GLU A 302 -18.58 6.50 21.69
C GLU A 302 -19.91 6.23 20.96
N PRO A 303 -20.40 4.97 20.99
CA PRO A 303 -19.72 3.78 21.52
C PRO A 303 -18.55 3.32 20.66
N PRO A 304 -17.54 2.64 21.22
CA PRO A 304 -16.44 2.05 20.45
C PRO A 304 -16.96 1.08 19.41
N LEU A 305 -16.46 1.20 18.16
CA LEU A 305 -16.96 0.45 17.03
C LEU A 305 -16.39 -0.97 16.96
N THR A 306 -17.29 -1.95 16.82
CA THR A 306 -16.95 -3.31 16.40
C THR A 306 -16.38 -3.26 14.99
N ALA A 307 -15.18 -3.82 14.80
CA ALA A 307 -14.42 -3.64 13.58
C ALA A 307 -13.66 -4.90 13.17
N LEU A 308 -13.30 -4.97 11.89
CA LEU A 308 -12.44 -6.02 11.33
C LEU A 308 -11.01 -5.51 11.26
N GLU A 309 -10.10 -6.10 12.03
CA GLU A 309 -8.68 -5.83 11.94
C GLU A 309 -8.08 -6.57 10.75
N ALA A 310 -7.77 -5.82 9.71
CA ALA A 310 -7.12 -6.30 8.51
C ALA A 310 -5.60 -6.09 8.61
N PRO A 311 -4.75 -7.12 8.45
CA PRO A 311 -3.30 -6.99 8.65
C PRO A 311 -2.61 -6.35 7.43
N CYS A 312 -3.04 -5.12 7.05
CA CYS A 312 -2.61 -4.45 5.83
C CYS A 312 -1.10 -4.16 5.79
N LYS A 313 -0.49 -3.75 6.92
CA LYS A 313 0.96 -3.57 6.98
C LYS A 313 1.71 -4.88 6.71
N ARG A 314 1.24 -5.98 7.31
CA ARG A 314 1.82 -7.31 7.07
C ARG A 314 1.66 -7.73 5.62
N LEU A 315 0.51 -7.42 5.00
CA LEU A 315 0.27 -7.68 3.58
C LEU A 315 1.30 -6.98 2.69
N GLY A 316 1.56 -5.69 2.93
CA GLY A 316 2.62 -4.95 2.23
C GLY A 316 4.01 -5.56 2.41
N MET A 317 4.34 -6.02 3.64
CA MET A 317 5.61 -6.71 3.89
C MET A 317 5.71 -8.05 3.13
N VAL A 318 4.61 -8.80 3.03
CA VAL A 318 4.57 -10.07 2.28
C VAL A 318 4.74 -9.79 0.80
N ALA A 319 3.98 -8.85 0.23
CA ALA A 319 4.09 -8.48 -1.18
C ALA A 319 5.52 -8.05 -1.56
N ALA A 320 6.14 -7.21 -0.73
CA ALA A 320 7.50 -6.76 -0.99
C ALA A 320 8.53 -7.90 -0.91
N ARG A 321 8.40 -8.84 0.04
CA ARG A 321 9.28 -10.02 0.10
C ARG A 321 9.14 -10.87 -1.14
N MET A 322 7.92 -11.21 -1.53
CA MET A 322 7.64 -11.97 -2.76
C MET A 322 8.23 -11.27 -3.98
N LEU A 323 8.14 -9.93 -4.06
CA LEU A 323 8.74 -9.18 -5.15
C LEU A 323 10.27 -9.29 -5.15
N PHE A 324 10.93 -9.10 -4.00
CA PHE A 324 12.38 -9.19 -3.93
C PHE A 324 12.90 -10.61 -4.14
N ASP A 325 12.18 -11.63 -3.71
CA ASP A 325 12.52 -13.02 -4.02
C ASP A 325 12.51 -13.23 -5.56
N ASN A 326 11.53 -12.66 -6.28
CA ASN A 326 11.49 -12.71 -7.75
C ASN A 326 12.59 -11.87 -8.45
N ILE A 327 13.02 -10.74 -7.86
CA ILE A 327 14.11 -9.89 -8.40
C ILE A 327 15.48 -10.57 -8.22
N GLU A 328 15.65 -11.31 -7.13
CA GLU A 328 16.90 -11.98 -6.75
C GLU A 328 17.03 -13.37 -7.39
N ASP A 329 15.91 -13.97 -7.79
CA ASP A 329 15.88 -15.28 -8.40
C ASP A 329 16.55 -15.26 -9.77
N SER A 330 17.66 -15.98 -9.89
CA SER A 330 18.45 -16.11 -11.13
C SER A 330 17.89 -17.14 -12.12
N GLY A 331 16.67 -17.64 -11.87
CA GLY A 331 15.96 -18.57 -12.78
C GLY A 331 16.34 -20.05 -12.61
N GLU A 332 17.10 -20.41 -11.57
CA GLU A 332 17.44 -21.81 -11.28
C GLU A 332 16.36 -22.54 -10.47
N ASP A 333 15.56 -21.81 -9.66
CA ASP A 333 14.45 -22.35 -8.87
C ASP A 333 13.12 -21.69 -9.28
N ASP A 334 12.39 -22.26 -10.25
CA ASP A 334 11.01 -21.86 -10.54
C ASP A 334 10.10 -22.33 -9.39
N TYR A 335 9.92 -21.50 -8.36
CA TYR A 335 9.03 -21.81 -7.22
C TYR A 335 7.55 -21.90 -7.62
N GLY A 336 7.23 -21.71 -8.89
CA GLY A 336 5.86 -21.71 -9.39
C GLY A 336 5.02 -20.53 -8.85
N PRO A 337 3.72 -20.49 -9.18
CA PRO A 337 2.81 -19.46 -8.70
C PRO A 337 2.66 -19.50 -7.17
N GLN A 338 2.86 -18.36 -6.49
CA GLN A 338 2.70 -18.26 -5.04
C GLN A 338 1.43 -17.48 -4.69
N GLU A 339 0.62 -18.04 -3.79
CA GLU A 339 -0.55 -17.36 -3.24
C GLU A 339 -0.43 -17.31 -1.71
N VAL A 340 -0.52 -16.10 -1.14
CA VAL A 340 -0.51 -15.88 0.31
C VAL A 340 -1.79 -15.20 0.76
N ILE A 341 -2.60 -15.91 1.56
CA ILE A 341 -3.87 -15.42 2.08
C ILE A 341 -3.73 -15.07 3.56
N LEU A 342 -3.94 -13.80 3.90
CA LEU A 342 -3.96 -13.33 5.28
C LEU A 342 -5.39 -13.30 5.82
N GLN A 343 -5.57 -13.81 7.04
CA GLN A 343 -6.88 -13.80 7.69
C GLN A 343 -7.04 -12.51 8.52
N PRO A 344 -8.16 -11.79 8.36
CA PRO A 344 -8.52 -10.69 9.23
C PRO A 344 -9.03 -11.21 10.58
N LYS A 345 -9.09 -10.32 11.59
CA LYS A 345 -9.58 -10.64 12.93
C LYS A 345 -10.75 -9.74 13.31
N LEU A 346 -11.83 -10.32 13.83
CA LEU A 346 -12.96 -9.56 14.35
C LEU A 346 -12.63 -9.02 15.75
N LYS A 347 -12.67 -7.69 15.91
CA LYS A 347 -12.59 -7.00 17.20
C LYS A 347 -13.97 -6.54 17.62
N ILE A 348 -14.55 -7.25 18.54
CA ILE A 348 -15.89 -6.99 19.06
C ILE A 348 -15.83 -5.89 20.13
N ARG A 349 -16.59 -4.79 19.92
CA ARG A 349 -16.73 -3.67 20.83
C ARG A 349 -18.21 -3.40 21.13
N ARG A 350 -18.56 -2.24 21.69
CA ARG A 350 -19.92 -1.97 22.18
C ARG A 350 -20.97 -1.66 21.10
N SER A 351 -20.57 -1.12 19.97
CA SER A 351 -21.48 -0.63 18.92
C SER A 351 -22.36 -1.69 18.25
N CYS A 352 -22.10 -2.96 18.46
CA CYS A 352 -22.90 -4.09 17.95
C CYS A 352 -23.88 -4.67 18.99
N GLY A 353 -23.93 -4.12 20.22
CA GLY A 353 -24.74 -4.64 21.32
C GLY A 353 -24.00 -5.61 22.25
N ASN A 354 -22.69 -5.76 22.09
CA ASN A 354 -21.89 -6.55 23.03
C ASN A 354 -21.78 -5.83 24.37
N THR A 355 -22.21 -6.51 25.47
CA THR A 355 -22.17 -5.98 26.83
C THR A 355 -20.95 -6.44 27.64
N LYS A 356 -20.12 -7.33 27.08
CA LYS A 356 -18.92 -7.80 27.77
C LYS A 356 -17.89 -6.66 27.87
N PRO A 357 -17.23 -6.52 29.03
CA PRO A 357 -16.21 -5.50 29.22
C PRO A 357 -15.07 -5.72 28.22
N ILE A 358 -14.62 -4.63 27.58
CA ILE A 358 -13.56 -4.66 26.60
C ILE A 358 -12.25 -4.52 27.36
N TYR A 359 -11.55 -5.62 27.57
CA TYR A 359 -10.23 -5.61 28.23
C TYR A 359 -9.07 -5.24 27.28
N GLU A 360 -9.35 -5.04 25.99
CA GLU A 360 -8.33 -4.78 24.99
C GLU A 360 -8.68 -3.53 24.17
N LEU A 361 -8.64 -2.34 24.81
CA LEU A 361 -8.77 -1.09 24.05
C LEU A 361 -7.51 -0.78 23.24
N PHE A 362 -6.35 -1.31 23.60
CA PHE A 362 -5.04 -0.96 23.02
C PHE A 362 -4.08 -2.16 22.87
N GLY A 363 -4.58 -3.36 22.76
CA GLY A 363 -3.78 -4.57 22.57
C GLY A 363 -3.25 -4.74 21.13
#